data_fca48328074bbde0455dbd15b20785b8
#
_entry.id   fca48328074bbde0455dbd15b20785b8
#
_cell.length_a   1.000
_cell.length_b   1.000
_cell.length_c   1.000
_cell.angle_alpha   90.00
_cell.angle_beta   90.00
_cell.angle_gamma   90.00
#
_symmetry.space_group_name_H-M   'P 1'
#
loop_
_entity.id
_entity.type
_entity.pdbx_description
1 polymer ?
#
loop_
_entity_poly.entity_id
_entity_poly.type
_entity_poly.pdbx_seq_one_letter_code
_entity_poly.pdbx_strand_id
1 'polypeptide(L)'
;MTAMKADMGGAGTITGGLGLSIIRGLDKRVKLILCCAENMISGRALKLGDIITYKNGKTVEIMNTDAEGRLVLADGLIYASEQNPELIIDCATLTGAAKNALGNDYHALFSFDDALAEQALACAQEEREGLWQLPLADFHRGMLPSNFADLSNISTGDYVPGASTAAAFLSYFVEDYKQGWLHFDCAATYRKSANDKWSAGGTGTGIRTLANLLVSQ
;
A
#
# COMPACT_ATOMS: atom_id res chain seq x y z
N MET A 1 -16.83 -10.78 5.07
CA MET A 1 -15.83 -11.55 5.88
C MET A 1 -15.26 -12.77 5.15
N THR A 2 -16.03 -13.66 4.51
CA THR A 2 -15.49 -14.89 3.87
C THR A 2 -14.42 -14.67 2.79
N ALA A 3 -14.37 -13.50 2.17
CA ALA A 3 -13.36 -13.15 1.17
C ALA A 3 -12.07 -12.54 1.75
N MET A 4 -12.03 -12.24 3.06
CA MET A 4 -10.88 -11.58 3.72
C MET A 4 -9.62 -12.45 3.77
N LYS A 5 -9.71 -13.75 3.51
CA LYS A 5 -8.54 -14.59 3.25
C LYS A 5 -7.70 -14.11 2.03
N ALA A 6 -8.25 -13.26 1.17
CA ALA A 6 -7.56 -12.61 0.06
C ALA A 6 -6.92 -11.26 0.46
N ASP A 7 -7.15 -10.78 1.69
CA ASP A 7 -6.59 -9.53 2.22
C ASP A 7 -5.13 -9.70 2.69
N MET A 8 -4.36 -10.39 1.88
CA MET A 8 -2.91 -10.54 1.92
C MET A 8 -2.32 -10.38 0.51
N GLY A 9 -3.12 -9.82 -0.41
CA GLY A 9 -2.74 -9.68 -1.81
C GLY A 9 -1.52 -8.79 -2.01
N GLY A 10 -1.34 -7.75 -1.21
CA GLY A 10 -0.14 -6.92 -1.21
C GLY A 10 1.12 -7.71 -0.87
N ALA A 11 1.09 -8.49 0.23
CA ALA A 11 2.19 -9.38 0.62
C ALA A 11 2.49 -10.41 -0.48
N GLY A 12 1.45 -10.97 -1.11
CA GLY A 12 1.61 -11.89 -2.25
C GLY A 12 2.27 -11.23 -3.46
N THR A 13 1.83 -10.01 -3.80
CA THR A 13 2.35 -9.25 -4.95
C THR A 13 3.83 -8.88 -4.75
N ILE A 14 4.20 -8.32 -3.59
CA ILE A 14 5.59 -7.90 -3.33
C ILE A 14 6.53 -9.11 -3.23
N THR A 15 6.08 -10.22 -2.62
CA THR A 15 6.87 -11.46 -2.54
C THR A 15 7.07 -12.07 -3.93
N GLY A 16 6.01 -12.14 -4.74
CA GLY A 16 6.08 -12.62 -6.11
C GLY A 16 6.97 -11.73 -6.98
N GLY A 17 6.86 -10.40 -6.84
CA GLY A 17 7.70 -9.42 -7.53
C GLY A 17 9.18 -9.62 -7.24
N LEU A 18 9.55 -9.71 -5.96
CA LEU A 18 10.94 -9.98 -5.58
C LEU A 18 11.42 -11.35 -6.07
N GLY A 19 10.60 -12.40 -5.93
CA GLY A 19 10.96 -13.73 -6.42
C GLY A 19 11.24 -13.74 -7.93
N LEU A 20 10.39 -13.07 -8.71
CA LEU A 20 10.58 -12.96 -10.15
C LEU A 20 11.78 -12.08 -10.53
N SER A 21 12.06 -10.99 -9.78
CA SER A 21 13.23 -10.14 -10.03
C SER A 21 14.53 -10.92 -9.80
N ILE A 22 14.59 -11.77 -8.80
CA ILE A 22 15.74 -12.66 -8.57
C ILE A 22 15.95 -13.61 -9.75
N ILE A 23 14.87 -14.21 -10.27
CA ILE A 23 14.92 -15.08 -11.46
C ILE A 23 15.39 -14.29 -12.69
N ARG A 24 15.04 -13.00 -12.79
CA ARG A 24 15.45 -12.09 -13.88
C ARG A 24 16.86 -11.52 -13.69
N GLY A 25 17.59 -11.93 -12.65
CA GLY A 25 18.99 -11.54 -12.45
C GLY A 25 19.15 -10.24 -11.63
N LEU A 26 18.24 -9.97 -10.69
CA LEU A 26 18.39 -8.84 -9.76
C LEU A 26 19.76 -8.88 -9.07
N ASP A 27 20.57 -7.84 -9.31
CA ASP A 27 21.91 -7.67 -8.72
C ASP A 27 21.91 -6.47 -7.74
N LYS A 28 20.99 -6.53 -6.77
CA LYS A 28 20.85 -5.50 -5.74
C LYS A 28 20.52 -6.10 -4.40
N ARG A 29 20.94 -5.42 -3.35
CA ARG A 29 20.57 -5.81 -1.98
C ARG A 29 19.14 -5.34 -1.69
N VAL A 30 18.23 -6.27 -1.53
CA VAL A 30 16.83 -6.00 -1.20
C VAL A 30 16.46 -6.62 0.13
N LYS A 31 15.66 -5.92 0.93
CA LYS A 31 15.04 -6.43 2.16
C LYS A 31 13.54 -6.53 1.94
N LEU A 32 12.98 -7.71 2.11
CA LEU A 32 11.53 -7.94 2.12
C LEU A 32 11.02 -7.86 3.55
N ILE A 33 9.98 -7.04 3.77
CA ILE A 33 9.28 -6.89 5.04
C ILE A 33 7.81 -7.23 4.81
N LEU A 34 7.29 -8.24 5.49
CA LEU A 34 5.89 -8.64 5.40
C LEU A 34 5.16 -8.23 6.68
N CYS A 35 4.31 -7.21 6.58
CA CYS A 35 3.50 -6.68 7.67
C CYS A 35 2.18 -7.47 7.75
N CYS A 36 2.20 -8.63 8.41
CA CYS A 36 1.07 -9.52 8.53
C CYS A 36 0.56 -9.57 9.98
N ALA A 37 -0.73 -9.36 10.16
CA ALA A 37 -1.38 -9.46 11.46
C ALA A 37 -2.76 -10.11 11.31
N GLU A 38 -3.17 -10.88 12.32
CA GLU A 38 -4.57 -11.33 12.42
C GLU A 38 -5.44 -10.19 12.94
N ASN A 39 -6.57 -9.94 12.28
CA ASN A 39 -7.56 -8.94 12.68
C ASN A 39 -8.83 -9.66 13.17
N MET A 40 -8.79 -10.14 14.41
CA MET A 40 -9.88 -10.89 15.06
C MET A 40 -10.51 -10.08 16.19
N ILE A 41 -11.81 -10.26 16.36
CA ILE A 41 -12.56 -9.68 17.49
C ILE A 41 -12.05 -10.30 18.78
N SER A 42 -11.60 -9.47 19.71
CA SER A 42 -11.15 -9.89 21.04
C SER A 42 -11.30 -8.75 22.06
N GLY A 43 -11.18 -9.07 23.35
CA GLY A 43 -11.18 -8.07 24.41
C GLY A 43 -9.95 -7.12 24.39
N ARG A 44 -8.93 -7.43 23.59
CA ARG A 44 -7.71 -6.62 23.41
C ARG A 44 -7.61 -6.00 22.03
N ALA A 45 -8.62 -6.19 21.17
CA ALA A 45 -8.65 -5.54 19.84
C ALA A 45 -8.76 -4.02 20.00
N LEU A 46 -8.25 -3.30 19.00
CA LEU A 46 -8.36 -1.84 18.92
C LEU A 46 -9.81 -1.39 18.92
N LYS A 47 -10.05 -0.27 19.56
CA LYS A 47 -11.37 0.37 19.67
C LYS A 47 -11.30 1.79 19.15
N LEU A 48 -12.44 2.31 18.74
CA LEU A 48 -12.58 3.73 18.40
C LEU A 48 -12.16 4.61 19.59
N GLY A 49 -11.34 5.61 19.32
CA GLY A 49 -10.78 6.51 20.32
C GLY A 49 -9.49 5.99 21.00
N ASP A 50 -9.06 4.77 20.73
CA ASP A 50 -7.73 4.33 21.17
C ASP A 50 -6.65 5.17 20.45
N ILE A 51 -5.54 5.43 21.14
CA ILE A 51 -4.39 6.15 20.59
C ILE A 51 -3.19 5.20 20.55
N ILE A 52 -2.62 5.03 19.36
CA ILE A 52 -1.40 4.25 19.15
C ILE A 52 -0.22 5.22 19.10
N THR A 53 0.87 4.88 19.79
CA THR A 53 2.16 5.57 19.67
C THR A 53 3.13 4.68 18.90
N TYR A 54 3.62 5.18 17.78
CA TYR A 54 4.59 4.50 16.92
C TYR A 54 6.03 4.72 17.39
N LYS A 55 6.95 3.88 16.92
CA LYS A 55 8.37 3.95 17.27
C LYS A 55 9.03 5.29 16.89
N ASN A 56 8.57 5.94 15.82
CA ASN A 56 9.02 7.27 15.41
C ASN A 56 8.43 8.43 16.24
N GLY A 57 7.68 8.12 17.32
CA GLY A 57 7.05 9.06 18.22
C GLY A 57 5.69 9.60 17.75
N LYS A 58 5.25 9.29 16.53
CA LYS A 58 3.93 9.71 16.06
C LYS A 58 2.82 9.00 16.79
N THR A 59 1.75 9.76 17.09
CA THR A 59 0.53 9.24 17.71
C THR A 59 -0.61 9.26 16.71
N VAL A 60 -1.44 8.19 16.72
CA VAL A 60 -2.57 8.01 15.81
C VAL A 60 -3.82 7.66 16.59
N GLU A 61 -4.87 8.44 16.42
CA GLU A 61 -6.20 8.15 16.94
C GLU A 61 -6.94 7.17 16.01
N ILE A 62 -7.54 6.15 16.58
CA ILE A 62 -8.33 5.16 15.85
C ILE A 62 -9.77 5.67 15.69
N MET A 63 -10.11 6.11 14.49
CA MET A 63 -11.44 6.59 14.13
C MET A 63 -12.22 5.55 13.30
N ASN A 64 -11.55 4.50 12.80
CA ASN A 64 -12.15 3.37 12.11
C ASN A 64 -11.30 2.12 12.32
N THR A 65 -11.89 1.08 12.89
CA THR A 65 -11.19 -0.19 13.13
C THR A 65 -11.03 -1.06 11.88
N ASP A 66 -11.76 -0.78 10.81
CA ASP A 66 -11.63 -1.41 9.48
C ASP A 66 -10.54 -0.71 8.60
N ALA A 67 -9.82 0.25 9.17
CA ALA A 67 -8.65 0.89 8.59
C ALA A 67 -7.36 0.48 9.34
N GLU A 68 -7.27 -0.81 9.71
CA GLU A 68 -6.17 -1.41 10.46
C GLU A 68 -4.95 -1.70 9.60
N GLY A 69 -5.14 -2.03 8.31
CA GLY A 69 -4.06 -2.41 7.40
C GLY A 69 -2.99 -1.33 7.29
N ARG A 70 -3.39 -0.05 7.21
CA ARG A 70 -2.45 1.08 7.20
C ARG A 70 -1.71 1.25 8.52
N LEU A 71 -2.31 0.85 9.64
CA LEU A 71 -1.67 0.90 10.96
C LEU A 71 -0.54 -0.13 11.06
N VAL A 72 -0.77 -1.34 10.58
CA VAL A 72 0.25 -2.41 10.56
C VAL A 72 1.36 -2.07 9.56
N LEU A 73 0.99 -1.54 8.37
CA LEU A 73 1.95 -1.15 7.34
C LEU A 73 2.86 -0.01 7.79
N ALA A 74 2.34 0.93 8.61
CA ALA A 74 3.12 2.04 9.16
C ALA A 74 4.34 1.57 9.97
N ASP A 75 4.23 0.51 10.77
CA ASP A 75 5.36 -0.07 11.50
C ASP A 75 6.44 -0.61 10.54
N GLY A 76 6.02 -1.27 9.46
CA GLY A 76 6.93 -1.76 8.43
C GLY A 76 7.65 -0.64 7.68
N LEU A 77 6.96 0.48 7.41
CA LEU A 77 7.54 1.66 6.75
C LEU A 77 8.55 2.38 7.63
N ILE A 78 8.29 2.51 8.94
CA ILE A 78 9.27 3.03 9.91
C ILE A 78 10.51 2.15 9.90
N TYR A 79 10.32 0.82 10.01
CA TYR A 79 11.46 -0.11 10.01
C TYR A 79 12.23 -0.08 8.69
N ALA A 80 11.54 0.07 7.56
CA ALA A 80 12.18 0.22 6.25
C ALA A 80 13.01 1.51 6.17
N SER A 81 12.45 2.64 6.60
CA SER A 81 13.14 3.95 6.62
C SER A 81 14.40 3.93 7.48
N GLU A 82 14.39 3.24 8.62
CA GLU A 82 15.57 3.06 9.49
C GLU A 82 16.75 2.35 8.81
N GLN A 83 16.51 1.67 7.68
CA GLN A 83 17.58 1.00 6.92
C GLN A 83 18.26 1.94 5.91
N ASN A 84 17.80 3.19 5.79
CA ASN A 84 18.26 4.19 4.81
C ASN A 84 18.30 3.63 3.37
N PRO A 85 17.22 3.08 2.83
CA PRO A 85 17.19 2.56 1.48
C PRO A 85 17.09 3.70 0.46
N GLU A 86 17.58 3.47 -0.77
CA GLU A 86 17.36 4.36 -1.90
C GLU A 86 15.91 4.31 -2.42
N LEU A 87 15.25 3.17 -2.21
CA LEU A 87 13.89 2.92 -2.70
C LEU A 87 13.09 2.12 -1.67
N ILE A 88 11.89 2.59 -1.36
CA ILE A 88 10.86 1.87 -0.63
C ILE A 88 9.68 1.63 -1.57
N ILE A 89 9.29 0.38 -1.74
CA ILE A 89 8.05 0.01 -2.43
C ILE A 89 7.18 -0.75 -1.43
N ASP A 90 5.98 -0.26 -1.20
CA ASP A 90 5.01 -1.01 -0.43
C ASP A 90 3.77 -1.37 -1.26
N CYS A 91 3.21 -2.52 -0.95
CA CYS A 91 2.04 -3.08 -1.63
C CYS A 91 1.04 -3.57 -0.59
N ALA A 92 -0.17 -3.09 -0.67
CA ALA A 92 -1.25 -3.53 0.21
C ALA A 92 -2.59 -3.57 -0.51
N THR A 93 -3.45 -4.51 -0.14
CA THR A 93 -4.88 -4.49 -0.49
C THR A 93 -5.60 -3.52 0.44
N LEU A 94 -5.30 -2.21 0.29
CA LEU A 94 -5.49 -1.25 1.36
C LEU A 94 -6.89 -0.65 1.38
N THR A 95 -7.42 -0.22 0.21
CA THR A 95 -8.66 0.54 0.21
C THR A 95 -9.71 0.01 -0.77
N GLY A 96 -10.97 0.00 -0.30
CA GLY A 96 -12.11 -0.13 -1.18
C GLY A 96 -12.26 1.06 -2.14
N ALA A 97 -11.72 2.23 -1.77
CA ALA A 97 -11.75 3.44 -2.60
C ALA A 97 -10.94 3.28 -3.89
N ALA A 98 -9.73 2.72 -3.84
CA ALA A 98 -8.94 2.39 -5.03
C ALA A 98 -9.69 1.40 -5.93
N LYS A 99 -10.30 0.38 -5.33
CA LYS A 99 -11.11 -0.60 -6.07
C LYS A 99 -12.36 0.01 -6.71
N ASN A 100 -13.02 0.94 -6.05
CA ASN A 100 -14.17 1.65 -6.60
C ASN A 100 -13.77 2.58 -7.75
N ALA A 101 -12.59 3.20 -7.66
CA ALA A 101 -12.08 4.09 -8.70
C ALA A 101 -11.61 3.34 -9.95
N LEU A 102 -10.90 2.20 -9.81
CA LEU A 102 -10.16 1.54 -10.88
C LEU A 102 -10.70 0.15 -11.25
N GLY A 103 -11.65 -0.37 -10.49
CA GLY A 103 -12.21 -1.70 -10.73
C GLY A 103 -11.26 -2.82 -10.30
N ASN A 104 -11.29 -3.93 -11.04
CA ASN A 104 -10.54 -5.14 -10.70
C ASN A 104 -9.36 -5.41 -11.65
N ASP A 105 -9.03 -4.51 -12.57
CA ASP A 105 -8.02 -4.72 -13.60
C ASP A 105 -6.78 -3.86 -13.40
N TYR A 106 -6.84 -2.84 -12.54
CA TYR A 106 -5.77 -1.91 -12.25
C TYR A 106 -5.45 -1.89 -10.76
N HIS A 107 -4.17 -1.72 -10.42
CA HIS A 107 -3.73 -1.23 -9.12
C HIS A 107 -3.68 0.28 -9.13
N ALA A 108 -3.89 0.92 -7.98
CA ALA A 108 -3.59 2.33 -7.81
C ALA A 108 -2.14 2.51 -7.39
N LEU A 109 -1.45 3.47 -8.03
CA LEU A 109 -0.11 3.89 -7.69
C LEU A 109 -0.17 5.26 -7.00
N PHE A 110 0.62 5.43 -5.96
CA PHE A 110 0.81 6.70 -5.29
C PHE A 110 2.30 6.96 -5.07
N SER A 111 2.72 8.18 -5.33
CA SER A 111 4.05 8.68 -5.04
C SER A 111 4.02 10.21 -4.98
N PHE A 112 4.97 10.80 -4.25
CA PHE A 112 5.34 12.22 -4.36
C PHE A 112 6.52 12.41 -5.34
N ASP A 113 7.15 11.33 -5.78
CA ASP A 113 8.24 11.29 -6.75
C ASP A 113 7.66 10.97 -8.14
N ASP A 114 7.42 12.01 -8.93
CA ASP A 114 6.79 11.86 -10.24
C ASP A 114 7.67 11.05 -11.21
N ALA A 115 8.99 11.21 -11.17
CA ALA A 115 9.90 10.49 -12.06
C ALA A 115 9.88 8.98 -11.74
N LEU A 116 9.87 8.62 -10.47
CA LEU A 116 9.78 7.23 -10.03
C LEU A 116 8.40 6.63 -10.37
N ALA A 117 7.32 7.42 -10.23
CA ALA A 117 5.98 7.01 -10.63
C ALA A 117 5.88 6.74 -12.14
N GLU A 118 6.43 7.63 -12.97
CA GLU A 118 6.50 7.44 -14.43
C GLU A 118 7.26 6.16 -14.81
N GLN A 119 8.37 5.88 -14.14
CA GLN A 119 9.14 4.65 -14.35
C GLN A 119 8.32 3.41 -14.00
N ALA A 120 7.59 3.42 -12.88
CA ALA A 120 6.73 2.31 -12.50
C ALA A 120 5.58 2.09 -13.50
N LEU A 121 4.98 3.17 -14.02
CA LEU A 121 3.94 3.11 -15.05
C LEU A 121 4.50 2.57 -16.37
N ALA A 122 5.70 2.96 -16.78
CA ALA A 122 6.37 2.42 -17.97
C ALA A 122 6.62 0.91 -17.84
N CYS A 123 7.14 0.45 -16.68
CA CYS A 123 7.31 -0.98 -16.40
C CYS A 123 5.96 -1.75 -16.47
N ALA A 124 4.89 -1.17 -15.93
CA ALA A 124 3.56 -1.79 -16.00
C ALA A 124 3.05 -1.90 -17.44
N GLN A 125 3.29 -0.88 -18.26
CA GLN A 125 2.92 -0.89 -19.68
C GLN A 125 3.70 -1.96 -20.46
N GLU A 126 5.00 -2.08 -20.26
CA GLU A 126 5.86 -3.10 -20.87
C GLU A 126 5.38 -4.52 -20.50
N GLU A 127 5.04 -4.73 -19.25
CA GLU A 127 4.56 -6.02 -18.73
C GLU A 127 3.06 -6.27 -19.01
N ARG A 128 2.36 -5.29 -19.61
CA ARG A 128 0.92 -5.35 -19.88
C ARG A 128 0.08 -5.63 -18.64
N GLU A 129 0.45 -5.02 -17.52
CA GLU A 129 -0.29 -5.05 -16.27
C GLU A 129 -0.98 -3.71 -16.01
N GLY A 130 -2.15 -3.75 -15.40
CA GLY A 130 -2.92 -2.54 -15.10
C GLY A 130 -2.36 -1.80 -13.89
N LEU A 131 -1.82 -0.61 -14.10
CA LEU A 131 -1.38 0.32 -13.06
C LEU A 131 -1.84 1.72 -13.43
N TRP A 132 -2.35 2.47 -12.48
CA TRP A 132 -2.82 3.84 -12.69
C TRP A 132 -2.45 4.72 -11.52
N GLN A 133 -1.78 5.84 -11.78
CA GLN A 133 -1.45 6.82 -10.75
C GLN A 133 -2.69 7.62 -10.35
N LEU A 134 -3.01 7.59 -9.07
CA LEU A 134 -4.01 8.46 -8.46
C LEU A 134 -3.33 9.65 -7.77
N PRO A 135 -4.04 10.79 -7.60
CA PRO A 135 -3.48 11.99 -7.02
C PRO A 135 -2.96 11.77 -5.60
N LEU A 136 -1.73 12.21 -5.33
CA LEU A 136 -1.17 12.34 -3.99
C LEU A 136 -0.49 13.71 -3.88
N ALA A 137 -0.92 14.52 -2.90
CA ALA A 137 -0.42 15.86 -2.69
C ALA A 137 -0.35 16.21 -1.20
N ASP A 138 0.44 17.22 -0.84
CA ASP A 138 0.66 17.60 0.56
C ASP A 138 -0.66 17.95 1.30
N PHE A 139 -1.67 18.50 0.61
CA PHE A 139 -2.95 18.80 1.24
C PHE A 139 -3.70 17.56 1.72
N HIS A 140 -3.50 16.38 1.09
CA HIS A 140 -4.11 15.15 1.56
C HIS A 140 -3.60 14.74 2.95
N ARG A 141 -2.36 15.09 3.29
CA ARG A 141 -1.80 14.86 4.63
C ARG A 141 -2.59 15.65 5.70
N GLY A 142 -2.96 16.89 5.40
CA GLY A 142 -3.78 17.72 6.28
C GLY A 142 -5.23 17.26 6.46
N MET A 143 -5.69 16.26 5.68
CA MET A 143 -7.04 15.71 5.78
C MET A 143 -7.19 14.60 6.84
N LEU A 144 -6.22 14.41 7.70
CA LEU A 144 -6.19 13.38 8.75
C LEU A 144 -6.14 14.00 10.17
N PRO A 145 -6.97 15.00 10.50
CA PRO A 145 -6.88 15.68 11.79
C PRO A 145 -7.35 14.77 12.93
N SER A 146 -6.72 14.92 14.09
CA SER A 146 -7.20 14.41 15.38
C SER A 146 -7.15 15.53 16.42
N ASN A 147 -8.06 15.48 17.38
CA ASN A 147 -8.04 16.38 18.53
C ASN A 147 -7.20 15.84 19.70
N PHE A 148 -6.77 14.59 19.64
CA PHE A 148 -6.15 13.85 20.74
C PHE A 148 -4.79 13.25 20.38
N ALA A 149 -4.44 13.19 19.09
CA ALA A 149 -3.21 12.61 18.57
C ALA A 149 -2.63 13.50 17.45
N ASP A 150 -1.45 13.16 16.92
CA ASP A 150 -0.87 13.89 15.79
C ASP A 150 -1.72 13.76 14.53
N LEU A 151 -2.36 12.62 14.33
CA LEU A 151 -3.26 12.35 13.21
C LEU A 151 -4.28 11.27 13.56
N SER A 152 -5.34 11.18 12.73
CA SER A 152 -6.29 10.07 12.78
C SER A 152 -5.97 9.03 11.69
N ASN A 153 -6.42 7.78 11.89
CA ASN A 153 -6.20 6.74 10.90
C ASN A 153 -7.08 6.83 9.65
N ILE A 154 -8.08 7.72 9.64
CA ILE A 154 -8.92 8.03 8.47
C ILE A 154 -9.14 9.53 8.35
N SER A 155 -9.46 10.00 7.15
CA SER A 155 -10.08 11.31 6.96
C SER A 155 -11.58 11.24 7.23
N THR A 156 -12.12 12.34 7.73
CA THR A 156 -13.56 12.51 8.04
C THR A 156 -14.16 13.59 7.16
N GLY A 157 -15.45 13.48 6.87
CA GLY A 157 -16.20 14.42 6.04
C GLY A 157 -16.83 13.77 4.82
N ASP A 158 -17.56 14.58 4.05
CA ASP A 158 -18.20 14.14 2.83
C ASP A 158 -17.19 14.16 1.65
N TYR A 159 -17.31 13.21 0.73
CA TYR A 159 -16.53 13.14 -0.51
C TYR A 159 -15.00 13.11 -0.32
N VAL A 160 -14.53 12.43 0.72
CA VAL A 160 -13.08 12.27 0.97
C VAL A 160 -12.43 11.36 -0.08
N PRO A 161 -11.24 11.72 -0.60
CA PRO A 161 -10.46 10.88 -1.53
C PRO A 161 -9.78 9.73 -0.78
N GLY A 162 -10.55 8.71 -0.40
CA GLY A 162 -10.16 7.68 0.57
C GLY A 162 -8.85 6.95 0.23
N ALA A 163 -8.56 6.68 -1.04
CA ALA A 163 -7.31 6.06 -1.45
C ALA A 163 -6.12 7.03 -1.30
N SER A 164 -6.27 8.29 -1.74
CA SER A 164 -5.23 9.32 -1.61
C SER A 164 -4.92 9.66 -0.14
N THR A 165 -5.95 9.72 0.72
CA THR A 165 -5.74 9.97 2.16
C THR A 165 -5.14 8.77 2.87
N ALA A 166 -5.40 7.53 2.41
CA ALA A 166 -4.71 6.35 2.91
C ALA A 166 -3.21 6.36 2.56
N ALA A 167 -2.86 6.68 1.32
CA ALA A 167 -1.48 6.86 0.90
C ALA A 167 -0.81 8.03 1.66
N ALA A 168 -1.53 9.14 1.84
CA ALA A 168 -1.06 10.28 2.64
C ALA A 168 -0.80 9.91 4.10
N PHE A 169 -1.63 9.04 4.71
CA PHE A 169 -1.38 8.49 6.04
C PHE A 169 -0.04 7.76 6.08
N LEU A 170 0.22 6.85 5.12
CA LEU A 170 1.47 6.09 5.07
C LEU A 170 2.70 6.99 4.94
N SER A 171 2.59 8.11 4.23
CA SER A 171 3.70 9.06 4.07
C SER A 171 4.22 9.69 5.37
N TYR A 172 3.45 9.65 6.47
CA TYR A 172 3.91 10.08 7.80
C TYR A 172 4.93 9.12 8.43
N PHE A 173 5.05 7.93 7.89
CA PHE A 173 5.88 6.83 8.40
C PHE A 173 7.05 6.48 7.47
N VAL A 174 7.22 7.24 6.39
CA VAL A 174 8.38 7.19 5.47
C VAL A 174 9.20 8.46 5.69
N GLU A 175 10.49 8.33 5.99
CA GLU A 175 11.35 9.48 6.33
C GLU A 175 11.46 10.45 5.14
N ASP A 176 11.89 9.97 4.00
CA ASP A 176 12.02 10.74 2.75
C ASP A 176 10.85 10.51 1.78
N TYR A 177 9.62 10.64 2.27
CA TYR A 177 8.41 10.30 1.52
C TYR A 177 8.27 11.01 0.15
N LYS A 178 8.99 12.10 -0.09
CA LYS A 178 8.97 12.85 -1.36
C LYS A 178 9.92 12.29 -2.42
N GLN A 179 10.80 11.37 -2.06
CA GLN A 179 11.78 10.75 -2.96
C GLN A 179 11.90 9.26 -2.66
N GLY A 180 12.00 8.45 -3.70
CA GLY A 180 12.28 7.02 -3.55
C GLY A 180 11.19 6.22 -2.83
N TRP A 181 9.92 6.66 -2.84
CA TRP A 181 8.80 5.91 -2.26
C TRP A 181 7.65 5.72 -3.23
N LEU A 182 7.21 4.46 -3.35
CA LEU A 182 6.01 4.06 -4.10
C LEU A 182 5.07 3.26 -3.22
N HIS A 183 3.79 3.63 -3.24
CA HIS A 183 2.72 2.84 -2.65
C HIS A 183 1.81 2.27 -3.75
N PHE A 184 1.62 0.93 -3.73
CA PHE A 184 0.67 0.22 -4.59
C PHE A 184 -0.55 -0.18 -3.75
N ASP A 185 -1.69 0.48 -3.97
CA ASP A 185 -2.97 0.01 -3.43
C ASP A 185 -3.54 -1.06 -4.37
N CYS A 186 -3.41 -2.30 -3.95
CA CYS A 186 -3.52 -3.49 -4.79
C CYS A 186 -4.96 -3.93 -5.03
N ALA A 187 -5.73 -3.20 -5.83
CA ALA A 187 -7.13 -3.48 -6.11
C ALA A 187 -7.38 -4.71 -7.00
N ALA A 188 -6.39 -5.11 -7.81
CA ALA A 188 -6.52 -6.13 -8.87
C ALA A 188 -6.03 -7.54 -8.48
N THR A 189 -5.69 -7.79 -7.23
CA THR A 189 -5.04 -9.06 -6.79
C THR A 189 -5.94 -10.28 -6.75
N TYR A 190 -7.26 -10.08 -6.71
CA TYR A 190 -8.21 -11.18 -6.47
C TYR A 190 -9.50 -11.06 -7.29
N ARG A 191 -9.98 -12.21 -7.78
CA ARG A 191 -11.26 -12.37 -8.47
C ARG A 191 -12.16 -13.35 -7.74
N LYS A 192 -13.41 -12.97 -7.46
CA LYS A 192 -14.43 -13.87 -6.87
C LYS A 192 -14.87 -14.96 -7.85
N SER A 193 -14.92 -14.62 -9.15
CA SER A 193 -15.36 -15.51 -10.23
C SER A 193 -14.42 -15.37 -11.43
N ALA A 194 -14.34 -16.44 -12.23
CA ALA A 194 -13.61 -16.43 -13.49
C ALA A 194 -14.24 -15.47 -14.50
N ASN A 195 -13.42 -14.95 -15.40
CA ASN A 195 -13.83 -14.26 -16.63
C ASN A 195 -12.92 -14.72 -17.78
N ASP A 196 -13.02 -14.07 -18.94
CA ASP A 196 -12.24 -14.44 -20.14
C ASP A 196 -10.72 -14.34 -19.95
N LYS A 197 -10.28 -13.50 -19.00
CA LYS A 197 -8.85 -13.21 -18.75
C LYS A 197 -8.30 -13.96 -17.53
N TRP A 198 -9.12 -14.21 -16.51
CA TRP A 198 -8.69 -14.65 -15.21
C TRP A 198 -9.52 -15.81 -14.67
N SER A 199 -8.87 -16.78 -14.05
CA SER A 199 -9.55 -17.74 -13.17
C SER A 199 -10.00 -17.06 -11.87
N ALA A 200 -10.93 -17.70 -11.16
CA ALA A 200 -11.24 -17.28 -9.78
C ALA A 200 -10.02 -17.48 -8.87
N GLY A 201 -9.78 -16.55 -7.98
CA GLY A 201 -8.64 -16.56 -7.05
C GLY A 201 -7.65 -15.43 -7.29
N GLY A 202 -6.40 -15.64 -6.91
CA GLY A 202 -5.32 -14.67 -7.09
C GLY A 202 -4.95 -14.46 -8.57
N THR A 203 -4.71 -13.22 -8.97
CA THR A 203 -4.39 -12.86 -10.37
C THR A 203 -2.89 -12.81 -10.66
N GLY A 204 -2.09 -12.51 -9.63
CA GLY A 204 -0.67 -12.20 -9.79
C GLY A 204 -0.38 -10.87 -10.50
N THR A 205 -1.41 -10.03 -10.72
CA THR A 205 -1.23 -8.69 -11.28
C THR A 205 -0.29 -7.86 -10.41
N GLY A 206 0.62 -7.09 -11.04
CA GLY A 206 1.64 -6.28 -10.39
C GLY A 206 2.97 -6.99 -10.14
N ILE A 207 3.00 -8.32 -10.15
CA ILE A 207 4.22 -9.11 -9.92
C ILE A 207 5.29 -8.82 -10.98
N ARG A 208 4.91 -8.81 -12.26
CA ARG A 208 5.85 -8.58 -13.37
C ARG A 208 6.30 -7.13 -13.41
N THR A 209 5.39 -6.19 -13.14
CA THR A 209 5.68 -4.76 -13.02
C THR A 209 6.75 -4.51 -11.95
N LEU A 210 6.56 -5.06 -10.74
CA LEU A 210 7.53 -4.93 -9.65
C LEU A 210 8.87 -5.58 -9.99
N ALA A 211 8.86 -6.76 -10.62
CA ALA A 211 10.09 -7.43 -11.01
C ALA A 211 10.86 -6.62 -12.07
N ASN A 212 10.18 -6.04 -13.06
CA ASN A 212 10.79 -5.17 -14.06
C ASN A 212 11.36 -3.90 -13.41
N LEU A 213 10.57 -3.26 -12.57
CA LEU A 213 11.00 -2.05 -11.85
C LEU A 213 12.25 -2.30 -10.98
N LEU A 214 12.31 -3.40 -10.24
CA LEU A 214 13.46 -3.73 -9.37
C LEU A 214 14.73 -4.06 -10.15
N VAL A 215 14.61 -4.64 -11.34
CA VAL A 215 15.76 -4.98 -12.19
C VAL A 215 16.26 -3.76 -12.98
N SER A 216 15.37 -2.81 -13.29
CA SER A 216 15.70 -1.60 -14.07
C SER A 216 16.30 -0.45 -13.26
N GLN A 217 16.35 -0.53 -11.93
CA GLN A 217 16.91 0.49 -11.01
C GLN A 217 18.44 0.64 -11.09
#